data_118b9211cb9217fc083c309b72b56cd9
#
_entry.id   118b9211cb9217fc083c309b72b56cd9
#
_cell.length_a   1.000
_cell.length_b   1.000
_cell.length_c   1.000
_cell.angle_alpha   90.00
_cell.angle_beta   90.00
_cell.angle_gamma   90.00
#
_symmetry.space_group_name_H-M   'P 1'
#
loop_
_entity.id
_entity.type
_entity.pdbx_description
1 polymer ?
#
loop_
_entity_poly.entity_id
_entity_poly.type
_entity_poly.pdbx_seq_one_letter_code
_entity_poly.pdbx_strand_id
1 'polypeptide(L)'
;MLYQNRREHIYGLGSSLGALAMTDLLAKDNRGPLAPKKPMHDAKAKAVIMLFMEGGPSQVDTFDPKPKLDEMHKKDSNRTAGLATGSRFFVGSPFSSRKVGQSGLEMSDQWIHLADPDVADELCNYRGCQAESLNHPEALFHMNTGSRLGGDPAIGSWVNYGLGSVNQNLPGYVVMSELALPQGGSRNWHNGFLPGHYQGTRLRPTGSPILDLNAPNHKNRMHQRRALDELASLNKQHSAKYPEHGDLAARMENYELAYRMQMEVPDLMDLNKEPESIKEDYGLNEKHTSAFGKQCLMARRLVEKGVRFVQIFSGGWDSHDYLERGHSSRIKSVDKPMAALIKDLKRRGMLDSTLVIWTGEFGRTPDNNRRGGVYALGRGHNIDAMTMMLAGGGVKRGAIVGATDDIGSKATEIVHPIRDLHVTILHLLGLDDNKLTYFHGGRYKQLSQFGGQVIKDITVSYTHLRAHETRHDLVCRLLLEK
;
A
#
# COMPACT_ATOMS: atom_id res chain seq x y z
N MET A 1 50.00 29.56 19.52
CA MET A 1 49.00 28.62 20.01
C MET A 1 48.08 28.30 18.84
N LEU A 2 48.23 27.12 18.28
CA LEU A 2 47.42 26.63 17.15
C LEU A 2 46.06 26.26 17.68
N TYR A 3 45.05 26.94 17.18
CA TYR A 3 43.64 26.55 17.41
C TYR A 3 43.42 25.20 16.72
N GLN A 4 43.54 24.12 17.44
CA GLN A 4 43.02 22.83 16.99
C GLN A 4 41.51 22.94 16.94
N ASN A 5 40.96 22.67 15.77
CA ASN A 5 39.53 22.61 15.51
C ASN A 5 38.92 21.46 16.36
N ARG A 6 37.72 21.64 16.89
CA ARG A 6 36.98 20.64 17.70
C ARG A 6 36.99 19.23 17.10
N ARG A 7 37.05 19.11 15.78
CA ARG A 7 37.18 17.85 15.04
C ARG A 7 38.54 17.18 15.27
N GLU A 8 39.62 17.94 15.23
CA GLU A 8 40.97 17.42 15.41
C GLU A 8 41.21 16.97 16.86
N HIS A 9 40.58 17.64 17.81
CA HIS A 9 40.65 17.25 19.21
C HIS A 9 39.91 15.90 19.48
N ILE A 10 38.80 15.66 18.77
CA ILE A 10 38.05 14.39 18.85
C ILE A 10 38.77 13.25 18.14
N TYR A 11 39.46 13.51 17.02
CA TYR A 11 40.29 12.51 16.32
C TYR A 11 41.62 12.21 17.04
N GLY A 12 42.14 13.16 17.83
CA GLY A 12 43.32 12.99 18.61
C GLY A 12 43.17 12.07 19.85
N LEU A 13 41.95 11.79 20.25
CA LEU A 13 41.58 10.84 21.33
C LEU A 13 41.43 9.41 20.83
N GLY A 14 42.26 8.96 19.92
CA GLY A 14 42.37 7.68 19.26
C GLY A 14 41.48 6.55 19.73
N SER A 15 40.81 5.91 18.79
CA SER A 15 40.24 4.55 18.79
C SER A 15 39.41 4.09 20.00
N SER A 16 38.63 4.97 20.64
CA SER A 16 37.70 4.55 21.67
C SER A 16 36.29 4.39 21.10
N LEU A 17 35.53 3.42 21.63
CA LEU A 17 34.09 3.22 21.35
C LEU A 17 33.29 4.52 21.43
N GLY A 18 33.73 5.49 22.25
CA GLY A 18 33.14 6.83 22.35
C GLY A 18 33.29 7.67 21.09
N ALA A 19 34.40 7.57 20.34
CA ALA A 19 34.61 8.30 19.10
C ALA A 19 33.69 7.76 17.98
N LEU A 20 33.48 6.43 17.92
CA LEU A 20 32.53 5.80 17.00
C LEU A 20 31.06 6.20 17.32
N ALA A 21 30.70 6.20 18.61
CA ALA A 21 29.37 6.65 19.05
C ALA A 21 29.13 8.15 18.77
N MET A 22 30.15 8.99 18.93
CA MET A 22 30.08 10.42 18.66
C MET A 22 30.04 10.70 17.14
N THR A 23 30.75 9.92 16.33
CA THR A 23 30.70 9.99 14.87
C THR A 23 29.31 9.59 14.36
N ASP A 24 28.68 8.57 14.95
CA ASP A 24 27.31 8.15 14.64
C ASP A 24 26.26 9.21 15.08
N LEU A 25 26.47 9.85 16.24
CA LEU A 25 25.64 10.95 16.72
C LEU A 25 25.76 12.20 15.84
N LEU A 26 26.98 12.59 15.46
CA LEU A 26 27.23 13.73 14.57
C LEU A 26 26.77 13.45 13.12
N ALA A 27 26.81 12.20 12.68
CA ALA A 27 26.24 11.80 11.40
C ALA A 27 24.70 11.81 11.40
N LYS A 28 24.05 11.64 12.57
CA LYS A 28 22.59 11.75 12.72
C LYS A 28 22.10 13.18 12.60
N ASP A 29 22.85 14.16 13.06
CA ASP A 29 22.47 15.59 13.00
C ASP A 29 22.49 16.19 11.59
N ASN A 30 23.09 15.51 10.60
CA ASN A 30 23.19 15.98 9.23
C ASN A 30 22.33 15.18 8.23
N ARG A 31 21.48 14.26 8.71
CA ARG A 31 20.59 13.49 7.83
C ARG A 31 19.32 14.27 7.57
N GLY A 32 18.99 14.47 6.28
CA GLY A 32 17.72 15.07 5.88
C GLY A 32 16.49 14.31 6.44
N PRO A 33 15.31 14.93 6.45
CA PRO A 33 14.10 14.37 7.08
C PRO A 33 13.64 13.05 6.45
N LEU A 34 14.04 12.78 5.22
CA LEU A 34 13.77 11.53 4.49
C LEU A 34 14.85 10.46 4.71
N ALA A 35 15.88 10.70 5.53
CA ALA A 35 16.91 9.70 5.80
C ALA A 35 16.30 8.43 6.40
N PRO A 36 16.88 7.23 6.10
CA PRO A 36 16.40 5.99 6.65
C PRO A 36 16.41 6.00 8.18
N LYS A 37 15.31 5.60 8.79
CA LYS A 37 15.14 5.46 10.24
C LYS A 37 15.06 3.98 10.60
N LYS A 38 15.49 3.63 11.79
CA LYS A 38 15.35 2.26 12.31
C LYS A 38 13.87 1.99 12.64
N PRO A 39 13.36 0.81 12.32
CA PRO A 39 12.06 0.38 12.81
C PRO A 39 12.01 0.40 14.35
N MET A 40 10.82 0.57 14.92
CA MET A 40 10.59 0.57 16.37
C MET A 40 10.65 -0.85 16.96
N HIS A 41 10.41 -1.87 16.13
CA HIS A 41 10.55 -3.30 16.44
C HIS A 41 10.90 -4.07 15.17
N ASP A 42 11.09 -5.38 15.25
CA ASP A 42 11.45 -6.23 14.11
C ASP A 42 10.39 -6.20 13.03
N ALA A 43 10.75 -5.61 11.89
CA ALA A 43 9.89 -5.51 10.73
C ALA A 43 9.82 -6.83 9.96
N LYS A 44 8.64 -7.23 9.52
CA LYS A 44 8.44 -8.34 8.58
C LYS A 44 8.43 -7.84 7.14
N ALA A 45 7.83 -6.69 6.90
CA ALA A 45 7.82 -6.03 5.61
C ALA A 45 8.83 -4.87 5.58
N LYS A 46 9.47 -4.68 4.43
CA LYS A 46 10.32 -3.51 4.11
C LYS A 46 9.58 -2.52 3.22
N ALA A 47 8.59 -3.02 2.47
CA ALA A 47 7.79 -2.23 1.54
C ALA A 47 6.36 -2.75 1.45
N VAL A 48 5.47 -1.87 0.96
CA VAL A 48 4.06 -2.16 0.68
C VAL A 48 3.74 -1.83 -0.77
N ILE A 49 3.00 -2.71 -1.44
CA ILE A 49 2.33 -2.44 -2.70
C ILE A 49 0.83 -2.57 -2.45
N MET A 50 0.10 -1.46 -2.48
CA MET A 50 -1.34 -1.43 -2.29
C MET A 50 -2.05 -1.31 -3.64
N LEU A 51 -2.78 -2.35 -4.02
CA LEU A 51 -3.62 -2.41 -5.21
C LEU A 51 -5.05 -2.03 -4.80
N PHE A 52 -5.40 -0.79 -5.06
CA PHE A 52 -6.66 -0.20 -4.60
C PHE A 52 -7.71 -0.23 -5.72
N MET A 53 -8.76 -1.01 -5.52
CA MET A 53 -9.87 -1.21 -6.45
C MET A 53 -10.98 -0.22 -6.13
N GLU A 54 -10.90 0.98 -6.70
CA GLU A 54 -11.85 2.07 -6.45
C GLU A 54 -13.24 1.73 -6.99
N GLY A 55 -14.19 1.86 -6.13
CA GLY A 55 -15.60 1.58 -6.41
C GLY A 55 -16.16 0.44 -5.55
N GLY A 56 -15.40 -0.14 -4.65
CA GLY A 56 -15.86 -1.20 -3.75
C GLY A 56 -16.15 -2.52 -4.48
N PRO A 57 -15.13 -3.35 -4.73
CA PRO A 57 -15.33 -4.67 -5.36
C PRO A 57 -16.23 -5.55 -4.50
N SER A 58 -17.08 -6.32 -5.17
CA SER A 58 -18.04 -7.20 -4.49
C SER A 58 -17.35 -8.43 -3.93
N GLN A 59 -17.35 -8.57 -2.60
CA GLN A 59 -16.78 -9.72 -1.91
C GLN A 59 -17.45 -11.03 -2.33
N VAL A 60 -18.77 -11.04 -2.47
CA VAL A 60 -19.54 -12.26 -2.79
C VAL A 60 -19.36 -12.72 -4.25
N ASP A 61 -18.94 -11.83 -5.13
CA ASP A 61 -18.70 -12.13 -6.55
C ASP A 61 -17.21 -12.31 -6.87
N THR A 62 -16.33 -12.24 -5.86
CA THR A 62 -14.88 -12.36 -6.03
C THR A 62 -14.29 -13.47 -5.17
N PHE A 63 -14.20 -13.28 -3.84
CA PHE A 63 -13.42 -14.12 -2.93
C PHE A 63 -14.20 -14.65 -1.73
N ASP A 64 -15.51 -14.45 -1.68
CA ASP A 64 -16.40 -14.91 -0.61
C ASP A 64 -17.74 -15.39 -1.15
N PRO A 65 -17.76 -16.47 -1.99
CA PRO A 65 -18.97 -16.95 -2.65
C PRO A 65 -20.02 -17.42 -1.63
N LYS A 66 -21.30 -17.18 -1.94
CA LYS A 66 -22.45 -17.44 -1.07
C LYS A 66 -23.54 -18.24 -1.79
N PRO A 67 -23.48 -19.58 -1.77
CA PRO A 67 -24.49 -20.43 -2.44
C PRO A 67 -25.92 -20.10 -2.00
N LYS A 68 -26.13 -19.80 -0.70
CA LYS A 68 -27.45 -19.42 -0.19
C LYS A 68 -27.99 -18.14 -0.83
N LEU A 69 -27.12 -17.19 -1.17
CA LEU A 69 -27.51 -15.98 -1.88
C LEU A 69 -27.97 -16.29 -3.31
N ASP A 70 -27.38 -17.30 -3.96
CA ASP A 70 -27.77 -17.76 -5.29
C ASP A 70 -29.17 -18.39 -5.27
N GLU A 71 -29.50 -19.19 -4.24
CA GLU A 71 -30.84 -19.75 -4.00
C GLU A 71 -31.90 -18.67 -3.74
N MET A 72 -31.47 -17.50 -3.25
CA MET A 72 -32.36 -16.37 -2.95
C MET A 72 -32.51 -15.39 -4.13
N HIS A 73 -31.85 -15.63 -5.25
CA HIS A 73 -31.86 -14.73 -6.39
C HIS A 73 -33.28 -14.29 -6.79
N LYS A 74 -33.47 -12.97 -6.89
CA LYS A 74 -34.78 -12.32 -7.19
C LYS A 74 -35.87 -12.45 -6.12
N LYS A 75 -35.61 -13.09 -4.96
CA LYS A 75 -36.54 -13.01 -3.82
C LYS A 75 -36.44 -11.66 -3.15
N ASP A 76 -37.56 -11.18 -2.60
CA ASP A 76 -37.62 -9.91 -1.87
C ASP A 76 -36.65 -9.96 -0.67
N SER A 77 -35.83 -8.93 -0.53
CA SER A 77 -34.88 -8.84 0.57
C SER A 77 -35.45 -8.26 1.86
N ASN A 78 -36.71 -7.76 1.81
CA ASN A 78 -37.41 -7.08 2.91
C ASN A 78 -36.58 -5.93 3.56
N ARG A 79 -35.55 -5.46 2.88
CA ARG A 79 -34.76 -4.32 3.34
C ARG A 79 -35.41 -3.03 2.91
N THR A 80 -35.73 -2.17 3.88
CA THR A 80 -36.20 -0.81 3.58
C THR A 80 -35.06 -0.03 2.94
N ALA A 81 -35.34 0.41 1.71
CA ALA A 81 -34.38 1.29 1.03
C ALA A 81 -34.51 2.70 1.60
N GLY A 82 -33.43 3.33 2.07
CA GLY A 82 -33.44 4.71 2.56
C GLY A 82 -34.14 5.67 1.55
N LEU A 83 -33.45 6.17 0.57
CA LEU A 83 -33.98 7.09 -0.44
C LEU A 83 -34.50 6.39 -1.74
N ALA A 84 -34.40 5.06 -1.84
CA ALA A 84 -34.77 4.34 -3.06
C ALA A 84 -36.24 3.94 -3.06
N THR A 85 -36.98 4.41 -4.05
CA THR A 85 -38.38 4.00 -4.33
C THR A 85 -38.38 2.67 -5.07
N GLY A 86 -38.81 1.59 -4.46
CA GLY A 86 -39.04 0.29 -5.09
C GLY A 86 -38.57 -0.91 -4.26
N SER A 87 -39.09 -2.11 -4.58
CA SER A 87 -38.69 -3.35 -3.91
C SER A 87 -37.24 -3.71 -4.17
N ARG A 88 -36.54 -4.09 -3.11
CA ARG A 88 -35.20 -4.65 -3.15
C ARG A 88 -35.29 -6.16 -3.21
N PHE A 89 -34.46 -6.77 -4.03
CA PHE A 89 -34.39 -8.21 -4.12
C PHE A 89 -32.92 -8.69 -4.00
N PHE A 90 -32.73 -9.89 -3.52
CA PHE A 90 -31.44 -10.51 -3.47
C PHE A 90 -30.88 -10.77 -4.87
N VAL A 91 -29.58 -10.59 -5.03
CA VAL A 91 -28.88 -10.82 -6.29
C VAL A 91 -27.87 -11.95 -6.06
N GLY A 92 -28.15 -13.13 -6.61
CA GLY A 92 -27.17 -14.22 -6.68
C GLY A 92 -25.96 -13.82 -7.52
N SER A 93 -24.84 -14.49 -7.33
CA SER A 93 -23.66 -14.22 -8.14
C SER A 93 -23.87 -14.65 -9.59
N PRO A 94 -23.50 -13.82 -10.58
CA PRO A 94 -23.49 -14.24 -11.97
C PRO A 94 -22.33 -15.17 -12.30
N PHE A 95 -21.41 -15.40 -11.37
CA PHE A 95 -20.20 -16.19 -11.55
C PHE A 95 -20.25 -17.47 -10.74
N SER A 96 -19.75 -18.56 -11.31
CA SER A 96 -19.43 -19.76 -10.56
C SER A 96 -18.22 -19.51 -9.65
N SER A 97 -18.06 -20.34 -8.65
CA SER A 97 -16.88 -20.31 -7.76
C SER A 97 -16.21 -21.66 -7.70
N ARG A 98 -14.92 -21.64 -7.37
CA ARG A 98 -14.12 -22.84 -7.20
C ARG A 98 -13.12 -22.70 -6.05
N LYS A 99 -12.74 -23.81 -5.48
CA LYS A 99 -11.62 -23.92 -4.54
C LYS A 99 -10.32 -24.03 -5.33
N VAL A 100 -9.31 -23.27 -4.91
CA VAL A 100 -8.00 -23.20 -5.58
C VAL A 100 -6.88 -23.35 -4.55
N GLY A 101 -5.70 -23.77 -5.01
CA GLY A 101 -4.55 -24.01 -4.16
C GLY A 101 -4.76 -25.14 -3.15
N GLN A 102 -3.74 -25.40 -2.34
CA GLN A 102 -3.79 -26.42 -1.27
C GLN A 102 -4.65 -25.95 -0.08
N SER A 103 -4.73 -24.65 0.14
CA SER A 103 -5.56 -24.02 1.18
C SER A 103 -7.06 -24.16 0.94
N GLY A 104 -7.46 -24.46 -0.30
CA GLY A 104 -8.85 -24.46 -0.71
C GLY A 104 -9.49 -23.07 -0.72
N LEU A 105 -8.70 -22.04 -1.00
CA LEU A 105 -9.16 -20.67 -1.15
C LEU A 105 -10.28 -20.62 -2.20
N GLU A 106 -11.42 -20.04 -1.83
CA GLU A 106 -12.56 -19.91 -2.74
C GLU A 106 -12.49 -18.59 -3.50
N MET A 107 -12.64 -18.66 -4.82
CA MET A 107 -12.74 -17.48 -5.68
C MET A 107 -13.66 -17.74 -6.87
N SER A 108 -14.17 -16.66 -7.47
CA SER A 108 -14.96 -16.80 -8.69
C SER A 108 -14.13 -17.35 -9.85
N ASP A 109 -14.79 -18.00 -10.81
CA ASP A 109 -14.17 -18.58 -12.01
C ASP A 109 -13.55 -17.51 -12.94
N GLN A 110 -13.87 -16.23 -12.71
CA GLN A 110 -13.30 -15.12 -13.43
C GLN A 110 -11.80 -14.92 -13.15
N TRP A 111 -11.32 -15.33 -11.97
CA TRP A 111 -9.90 -15.30 -11.60
C TRP A 111 -9.19 -16.52 -12.20
N ILE A 112 -8.49 -16.31 -13.31
CA ILE A 112 -7.79 -17.40 -14.03
C ILE A 112 -6.34 -17.51 -13.55
N HIS A 113 -5.66 -16.39 -13.47
CA HIS A 113 -4.23 -16.33 -13.15
C HIS A 113 -3.95 -16.31 -11.65
N LEU A 114 -4.79 -15.63 -10.84
CA LEU A 114 -4.69 -15.73 -9.38
C LEU A 114 -5.06 -17.12 -8.85
N ALA A 115 -5.87 -17.85 -9.58
CA ALA A 115 -6.24 -19.23 -9.25
C ALA A 115 -5.12 -20.25 -9.50
N ASP A 116 -4.02 -19.88 -10.13
CA ASP A 116 -2.82 -20.71 -10.24
C ASP A 116 -2.31 -21.08 -8.83
N PRO A 117 -2.10 -22.38 -8.51
CA PRO A 117 -1.67 -22.84 -7.19
C PRO A 117 -0.41 -22.10 -6.68
N ASP A 118 0.56 -21.81 -7.55
CA ASP A 118 1.78 -21.07 -7.19
C ASP A 118 1.52 -19.65 -6.69
N VAL A 119 0.35 -19.10 -7.01
CA VAL A 119 -0.11 -17.79 -6.56
C VAL A 119 -1.12 -17.92 -5.42
N ALA A 120 -2.14 -18.76 -5.60
CA ALA A 120 -3.23 -18.93 -4.63
C ALA A 120 -2.69 -19.32 -3.24
N ASP A 121 -1.68 -20.19 -3.18
CA ASP A 121 -1.07 -20.61 -1.91
C ASP A 121 -0.19 -19.53 -1.24
N GLU A 122 0.09 -18.43 -1.91
CA GLU A 122 0.74 -17.26 -1.30
C GLU A 122 -0.27 -16.24 -0.74
N LEU A 123 -1.56 -16.40 -1.04
CA LEU A 123 -2.60 -15.43 -0.68
C LEU A 123 -3.15 -15.68 0.72
N CYS A 124 -3.43 -14.59 1.43
CA CYS A 124 -4.26 -14.55 2.64
C CYS A 124 -5.57 -13.84 2.30
N ASN A 125 -6.68 -14.55 2.36
CA ASN A 125 -8.01 -14.00 2.16
C ASN A 125 -8.60 -13.59 3.51
N TYR A 126 -8.71 -12.28 3.76
CA TYR A 126 -9.30 -11.74 4.97
C TYR A 126 -10.72 -11.23 4.69
N ARG A 127 -11.72 -11.86 5.34
CA ARG A 127 -13.15 -11.64 5.15
C ARG A 127 -13.83 -10.84 6.27
N GLY A 128 -13.08 -10.45 7.30
CA GLY A 128 -13.62 -9.85 8.53
C GLY A 128 -13.52 -8.32 8.59
N CYS A 129 -13.18 -7.62 7.51
CA CYS A 129 -13.01 -6.17 7.55
C CYS A 129 -14.34 -5.41 7.42
N GLN A 130 -14.46 -4.33 8.20
CA GLN A 130 -15.60 -3.40 8.15
C GLN A 130 -15.14 -1.98 7.84
N ALA A 131 -15.86 -1.31 6.95
CA ALA A 131 -15.70 0.10 6.64
C ALA A 131 -16.60 0.97 7.54
N GLU A 132 -16.51 2.30 7.40
CA GLU A 132 -17.28 3.23 8.23
C GLU A 132 -18.12 4.24 7.43
N SER A 133 -18.04 4.25 6.10
CA SER A 133 -18.83 5.13 5.26
C SER A 133 -19.31 4.43 4.00
N LEU A 134 -20.53 4.73 3.58
CA LEU A 134 -21.14 4.30 2.31
C LEU A 134 -20.87 5.30 1.17
N ASN A 135 -20.25 6.45 1.46
CA ASN A 135 -19.91 7.47 0.48
C ASN A 135 -18.49 7.26 -0.02
N HIS A 136 -18.28 7.15 -1.33
CA HIS A 136 -16.97 6.86 -1.92
C HIS A 136 -15.87 7.82 -1.46
N PRO A 137 -15.96 9.15 -1.58
CA PRO A 137 -14.91 10.04 -1.12
C PRO A 137 -14.55 9.86 0.35
N GLU A 138 -15.53 9.73 1.24
CA GLU A 138 -15.30 9.54 2.68
C GLU A 138 -14.66 8.18 2.98
N ALA A 139 -15.13 7.11 2.34
CA ALA A 139 -14.59 5.77 2.50
C ALA A 139 -13.18 5.64 1.93
N LEU A 140 -12.91 6.29 0.79
CA LEU A 140 -11.57 6.42 0.21
C LEU A 140 -10.63 7.15 1.17
N PHE A 141 -11.04 8.29 1.72
CA PHE A 141 -10.22 9.00 2.71
C PHE A 141 -9.99 8.14 3.94
N HIS A 142 -11.03 7.47 4.45
CA HIS A 142 -10.90 6.61 5.63
C HIS A 142 -9.88 5.47 5.41
N MET A 143 -9.97 4.76 4.27
CA MET A 143 -9.03 3.69 3.94
C MET A 143 -7.60 4.21 3.75
N ASN A 144 -7.43 5.40 3.18
CA ASN A 144 -6.11 5.93 2.87
C ASN A 144 -5.48 6.75 3.99
N THR A 145 -6.28 7.37 4.89
CA THR A 145 -5.79 8.36 5.86
C THR A 145 -6.24 8.10 7.31
N GLY A 146 -7.07 7.10 7.53
CA GLY A 146 -7.70 6.84 8.84
C GLY A 146 -8.81 7.84 9.22
N SER A 147 -9.09 8.84 8.37
CA SER A 147 -10.09 9.87 8.61
C SER A 147 -11.07 9.98 7.46
N ARG A 148 -12.37 10.01 7.73
CA ARG A 148 -13.41 10.19 6.69
C ARG A 148 -13.48 11.59 6.11
N LEU A 149 -12.91 12.58 6.81
CA LEU A 149 -13.06 14.00 6.44
C LEU A 149 -12.04 14.44 5.39
N GLY A 150 -10.97 13.67 5.16
CA GLY A 150 -9.83 14.09 4.37
C GLY A 150 -9.00 15.17 5.10
N GLY A 151 -7.79 15.44 4.63
CA GLY A 151 -6.88 16.41 5.25
C GLY A 151 -5.90 15.82 6.26
N ASP A 152 -6.13 14.60 6.74
CA ASP A 152 -5.14 13.86 7.52
C ASP A 152 -4.09 13.20 6.59
N PRO A 153 -2.89 12.87 7.11
CA PRO A 153 -1.85 12.25 6.31
C PRO A 153 -2.23 10.84 5.85
N ALA A 154 -1.93 10.53 4.60
CA ALA A 154 -2.12 9.19 4.07
C ALA A 154 -1.19 8.17 4.74
N ILE A 155 -1.59 6.89 4.76
CA ILE A 155 -0.80 5.79 5.34
C ILE A 155 0.63 5.75 4.77
N GLY A 156 0.82 5.96 3.47
CA GLY A 156 2.16 6.03 2.86
C GLY A 156 2.97 7.22 3.38
N SER A 157 2.33 8.34 3.71
CA SER A 157 2.97 9.49 4.35
C SER A 157 3.42 9.18 5.77
N TRP A 158 2.60 8.47 6.56
CA TRP A 158 2.96 7.98 7.89
C TRP A 158 4.11 6.97 7.86
N VAL A 159 4.09 6.03 6.91
CA VAL A 159 5.20 5.08 6.71
C VAL A 159 6.50 5.81 6.39
N ASN A 160 6.43 6.80 5.50
CA ASN A 160 7.59 7.59 5.13
C ASN A 160 8.08 8.49 6.28
N TYR A 161 7.18 9.04 7.09
CA TYR A 161 7.51 9.76 8.32
C TYR A 161 8.20 8.85 9.35
N GLY A 162 7.71 7.63 9.55
CA GLY A 162 8.24 6.68 10.53
C GLY A 162 9.58 6.05 10.13
N LEU A 163 9.77 5.72 8.85
CA LEU A 163 10.92 4.93 8.37
C LEU A 163 11.87 5.69 7.46
N GLY A 164 11.48 6.83 6.92
CA GLY A 164 12.23 7.51 5.86
C GLY A 164 12.29 6.68 4.57
N SER A 165 13.14 7.09 3.64
CA SER A 165 13.39 6.38 2.38
C SER A 165 14.77 5.72 2.36
N VAL A 166 14.85 4.50 1.88
CA VAL A 166 16.14 3.81 1.68
C VAL A 166 16.87 4.44 0.48
N ASN A 167 16.13 4.71 -0.58
CA ASN A 167 16.66 5.39 -1.76
C ASN A 167 16.38 6.89 -1.65
N GLN A 168 17.46 7.68 -1.56
CA GLN A 168 17.38 9.14 -1.44
C GLN A 168 17.13 9.85 -2.78
N ASN A 169 17.15 9.12 -3.90
CA ASN A 169 16.93 9.64 -5.25
C ASN A 169 15.49 9.42 -5.75
N LEU A 170 14.69 8.67 -4.98
CA LEU A 170 13.29 8.37 -5.29
C LEU A 170 12.39 8.78 -4.13
N PRO A 171 11.11 9.12 -4.41
CA PRO A 171 10.13 9.34 -3.34
C PRO A 171 9.95 8.06 -2.52
N GLY A 172 9.81 8.18 -1.21
CA GLY A 172 9.50 7.03 -0.36
C GLY A 172 8.07 6.53 -0.49
N TYR A 173 7.15 7.36 -1.03
CA TYR A 173 5.76 7.05 -1.31
C TYR A 173 5.40 7.43 -2.75
N VAL A 174 5.02 6.45 -3.55
CA VAL A 174 4.64 6.61 -4.96
C VAL A 174 3.20 6.20 -5.17
N VAL A 175 2.48 6.98 -5.97
CA VAL A 175 1.09 6.74 -6.33
C VAL A 175 0.95 6.64 -7.84
N MET A 176 0.24 5.63 -8.31
CA MET A 176 -0.14 5.46 -9.71
C MET A 176 -1.65 5.33 -9.84
N SER A 177 -2.20 5.86 -10.89
CA SER A 177 -3.62 5.66 -11.23
C SER A 177 -3.71 5.41 -12.73
N GLU A 178 -4.80 4.82 -13.17
CA GLU A 178 -5.15 4.79 -14.58
C GLU A 178 -5.36 6.24 -15.09
N LEU A 179 -6.09 6.45 -16.16
CA LEU A 179 -6.27 7.79 -16.73
C LEU A 179 -7.00 8.75 -15.77
N ALA A 180 -8.03 8.25 -15.09
CA ALA A 180 -8.79 9.04 -14.12
C ALA A 180 -8.12 9.06 -12.73
N LEU A 181 -8.33 10.15 -12.00
CA LEU A 181 -8.02 10.19 -10.58
C LEU A 181 -9.14 9.53 -9.78
N PRO A 182 -8.83 8.87 -8.66
CA PRO A 182 -9.87 8.40 -7.76
C PRO A 182 -10.70 9.56 -7.20
N GLN A 183 -11.91 9.27 -6.77
CA GLN A 183 -12.75 10.26 -6.12
C GLN A 183 -12.04 10.87 -4.91
N GLY A 184 -12.16 12.16 -4.73
CA GLY A 184 -11.38 12.91 -3.73
C GLY A 184 -9.96 13.30 -4.18
N GLY A 185 -9.49 12.79 -5.32
CA GLY A 185 -8.22 13.20 -5.96
C GLY A 185 -7.01 13.02 -5.07
N SER A 186 -6.12 14.02 -5.08
CA SER A 186 -4.84 13.98 -4.35
C SER A 186 -4.97 13.93 -2.83
N ARG A 187 -6.14 14.19 -2.26
CA ARG A 187 -6.36 14.04 -0.81
C ARG A 187 -6.14 12.60 -0.32
N ASN A 188 -6.27 11.61 -1.21
CA ASN A 188 -6.03 10.20 -0.89
C ASN A 188 -4.54 9.86 -0.62
N TRP A 189 -3.60 10.71 -1.03
CA TRP A 189 -2.15 10.53 -0.81
C TRP A 189 -1.44 11.78 -0.30
N HIS A 190 -2.21 12.67 0.31
CA HIS A 190 -1.70 13.93 0.83
C HIS A 190 -0.86 13.73 2.11
N ASN A 191 0.07 14.65 2.36
CA ASN A 191 0.83 14.67 3.61
C ASN A 191 0.01 15.15 4.82
N GLY A 192 -1.19 15.71 4.61
CA GLY A 192 -2.01 16.28 5.66
C GLY A 192 -1.26 17.34 6.46
N PHE A 193 -1.19 17.16 7.77
CA PHE A 193 -0.45 18.03 8.68
C PHE A 193 1.04 17.65 8.83
N LEU A 194 1.48 16.54 8.25
CA LEU A 194 2.92 16.22 8.18
C LEU A 194 3.62 17.15 7.18
N PRO A 195 4.94 17.39 7.34
CA PRO A 195 5.71 18.18 6.36
C PRO A 195 5.56 17.66 4.93
N GLY A 196 5.55 18.59 3.96
CA GLY A 196 5.22 18.31 2.56
C GLY A 196 6.11 17.27 1.85
N HIS A 197 7.33 17.04 2.32
CA HIS A 197 8.21 16.02 1.74
C HIS A 197 7.79 14.56 2.02
N TYR A 198 6.78 14.34 2.88
CA TYR A 198 6.19 13.02 3.10
C TYR A 198 5.01 12.71 2.19
N GLN A 199 4.56 13.68 1.38
CA GLN A 199 3.45 13.49 0.44
C GLN A 199 3.76 12.43 -0.60
N GLY A 200 2.73 11.68 -1.01
CA GLY A 200 2.83 10.74 -2.12
C GLY A 200 3.10 11.45 -3.45
N THR A 201 4.08 10.96 -4.19
CA THR A 201 4.41 11.45 -5.53
C THR A 201 3.66 10.65 -6.57
N ARG A 202 2.79 11.33 -7.34
CA ARG A 202 2.04 10.68 -8.41
C ARG A 202 2.91 10.48 -9.65
N LEU A 203 3.00 9.24 -10.11
CA LEU A 203 3.54 8.91 -11.43
C LEU A 203 2.40 8.79 -12.44
N ARG A 204 2.54 9.43 -13.58
CA ARG A 204 1.55 9.41 -14.66
C ARG A 204 1.67 8.11 -15.45
N PRO A 205 0.54 7.52 -15.91
CA PRO A 205 0.57 6.25 -16.66
C PRO A 205 1.07 6.40 -18.09
N THR A 206 1.01 7.61 -18.65
CA THR A 206 1.39 7.90 -20.04
C THR A 206 2.16 9.23 -20.15
N GLY A 207 3.01 9.33 -21.15
CA GLY A 207 3.87 10.50 -21.37
C GLY A 207 5.02 10.56 -20.38
N SER A 208 5.47 11.78 -20.01
CA SER A 208 6.46 11.93 -18.93
C SER A 208 5.84 11.48 -17.61
N PRO A 209 6.49 10.54 -16.89
CA PRO A 209 5.94 10.01 -15.63
C PRO A 209 5.75 11.10 -14.57
N ILE A 210 6.57 12.13 -14.61
CA ILE A 210 6.47 13.33 -13.80
C ILE A 210 6.58 14.51 -14.74
N LEU A 211 5.77 15.55 -14.51
CA LEU A 211 5.89 16.80 -15.28
C LEU A 211 7.28 17.41 -15.06
N ASP A 212 7.84 17.95 -16.11
CA ASP A 212 9.15 18.62 -16.10
C ASP A 212 10.31 17.78 -15.57
N LEU A 213 10.18 16.43 -15.68
CA LEU A 213 11.23 15.49 -15.28
C LEU A 213 12.53 15.74 -16.07
N ASN A 214 12.43 16.08 -17.34
CA ASN A 214 13.58 16.43 -18.14
C ASN A 214 13.85 17.94 -18.06
N ALA A 215 15.12 18.29 -17.84
CA ALA A 215 15.52 19.67 -17.95
C ALA A 215 15.25 20.19 -19.39
N PRO A 216 14.78 21.44 -19.57
CA PRO A 216 14.62 22.00 -20.90
C PRO A 216 15.91 21.87 -21.70
N ASN A 217 15.82 21.58 -23.00
CA ASN A 217 16.97 21.29 -23.88
C ASN A 217 18.05 22.38 -23.90
N HIS A 218 17.71 23.59 -23.51
CA HIS A 218 18.63 24.73 -23.42
C HIS A 218 19.31 24.91 -22.06
N LYS A 219 18.94 24.11 -21.03
CA LYS A 219 19.54 24.21 -19.69
C LYS A 219 20.58 23.13 -19.49
N ASN A 220 21.86 23.54 -19.34
CA ASN A 220 22.92 22.66 -18.91
C ASN A 220 22.71 22.26 -17.43
N ARG A 221 22.96 21.02 -17.09
CA ARG A 221 22.88 20.50 -15.71
C ARG A 221 23.71 21.28 -14.70
N MET A 222 24.88 21.73 -15.08
CA MET A 222 25.70 22.58 -14.20
C MET A 222 25.01 23.90 -13.85
N HIS A 223 24.34 24.51 -14.83
CA HIS A 223 23.56 25.73 -14.59
C HIS A 223 22.37 25.47 -13.69
N GLN A 224 21.68 24.32 -13.89
CA GLN A 224 20.56 23.91 -13.03
C GLN A 224 21.04 23.68 -11.59
N ARG A 225 22.16 22.98 -11.39
CA ARG A 225 22.72 22.75 -10.05
C ARG A 225 23.08 24.06 -9.35
N ARG A 226 23.80 24.97 -10.04
CA ARG A 226 24.14 26.29 -9.49
C ARG A 226 22.90 27.09 -9.10
N ALA A 227 21.88 27.12 -9.96
CA ALA A 227 20.62 27.80 -9.64
C ALA A 227 19.92 27.22 -8.40
N LEU A 228 19.96 25.89 -8.22
CA LEU A 228 19.41 25.24 -7.02
C LEU A 228 20.25 25.55 -5.78
N ASP A 229 21.59 25.61 -5.89
CA ASP A 229 22.48 25.94 -4.78
C ASP A 229 22.28 27.40 -4.33
N GLU A 230 22.13 28.33 -5.27
CA GLU A 230 21.80 29.73 -4.97
C GLU A 230 20.42 29.87 -4.33
N LEU A 231 19.42 29.18 -4.88
CA LEU A 231 18.07 29.17 -4.31
C LEU A 231 18.07 28.58 -2.90
N ALA A 232 18.83 27.51 -2.66
CA ALA A 232 18.98 26.92 -1.33
C ALA A 232 19.63 27.90 -0.34
N SER A 233 20.64 28.65 -0.79
CA SER A 233 21.29 29.69 0.03
C SER A 233 20.32 30.82 0.40
N LEU A 234 19.56 31.33 -0.58
CA LEU A 234 18.54 32.35 -0.36
C LEU A 234 17.44 31.88 0.59
N ASN A 235 16.94 30.67 0.37
CA ASN A 235 15.91 30.08 1.23
C ASN A 235 16.41 29.85 2.66
N LYS A 236 17.66 29.43 2.84
CA LYS A 236 18.29 29.30 4.16
C LYS A 236 18.36 30.63 4.90
N GLN A 237 18.74 31.72 4.21
CA GLN A 237 18.75 33.06 4.79
C GLN A 237 17.33 33.53 5.15
N HIS A 238 16.35 33.21 4.31
CA HIS A 238 14.95 33.53 4.58
C HIS A 238 14.40 32.74 5.76
N SER A 239 14.64 31.43 5.79
CA SER A 239 14.22 30.53 6.88
C SER A 239 14.85 30.93 8.24
N ALA A 240 16.08 31.45 8.24
CA ALA A 240 16.70 31.96 9.46
C ALA A 240 16.00 33.23 10.02
N LYS A 241 15.34 34.01 9.16
CA LYS A 241 14.55 35.19 9.57
C LYS A 241 13.14 34.82 10.03
N TYR A 242 12.62 33.68 9.56
CA TYR A 242 11.25 33.24 9.81
C TYR A 242 11.25 31.74 10.19
N PRO A 243 11.78 31.38 11.37
CA PRO A 243 11.94 30.00 11.81
C PRO A 243 10.61 29.24 11.99
N GLU A 244 9.51 29.98 12.13
CA GLU A 244 8.14 29.45 12.22
C GLU A 244 7.59 28.91 10.88
N HIS A 245 8.21 29.28 9.75
CA HIS A 245 7.80 28.82 8.42
C HIS A 245 8.50 27.51 8.02
N GLY A 246 8.16 26.39 8.68
CA GLY A 246 8.70 25.05 8.39
C GLY A 246 8.48 24.58 6.94
N ASP A 247 7.51 25.14 6.22
CA ASP A 247 7.20 24.82 4.83
C ASP A 247 8.33 25.16 3.86
N LEU A 248 9.19 26.13 4.19
CA LEU A 248 10.35 26.49 3.36
C LEU A 248 11.39 25.37 3.32
N ALA A 249 11.66 24.74 4.45
CA ALA A 249 12.58 23.60 4.52
C ALA A 249 12.05 22.42 3.70
N ALA A 250 10.76 22.08 3.84
CA ALA A 250 10.12 21.03 3.07
C ALA A 250 10.16 21.31 1.55
N ARG A 251 9.99 22.57 1.13
CA ARG A 251 10.07 22.95 -0.28
C ARG A 251 11.49 22.78 -0.84
N MET A 252 12.52 23.11 -0.08
CA MET A 252 13.91 22.92 -0.47
C MET A 252 14.22 21.44 -0.68
N GLU A 253 13.81 20.58 0.26
CA GLU A 253 13.97 19.14 0.15
C GLU A 253 13.26 18.57 -1.09
N ASN A 254 12.06 19.06 -1.41
CA ASN A 254 11.33 18.67 -2.61
C ASN A 254 12.06 19.07 -3.90
N TYR A 255 12.70 20.24 -3.97
CA TYR A 255 13.50 20.64 -5.13
C TYR A 255 14.74 19.75 -5.29
N GLU A 256 15.42 19.44 -4.20
CA GLU A 256 16.57 18.51 -4.21
C GLU A 256 16.15 17.09 -4.62
N LEU A 257 15.04 16.58 -4.10
CA LEU A 257 14.49 15.30 -4.50
C LEU A 257 14.15 15.30 -6.00
N ALA A 258 13.43 16.34 -6.48
CA ALA A 258 13.09 16.47 -7.90
C ALA A 258 14.31 16.47 -8.82
N TYR A 259 15.39 17.15 -8.43
CA TYR A 259 16.66 17.15 -9.17
C TYR A 259 17.29 15.74 -9.22
N ARG A 260 17.33 15.02 -8.08
CA ARG A 260 17.86 13.65 -8.03
C ARG A 260 16.98 12.68 -8.84
N MET A 261 15.66 12.85 -8.80
CA MET A 261 14.71 12.05 -9.60
C MET A 261 14.93 12.17 -11.11
N GLN A 262 15.36 13.32 -11.61
CA GLN A 262 15.69 13.51 -13.02
C GLN A 262 16.79 12.56 -13.52
N MET A 263 17.59 12.02 -12.60
CA MET A 263 18.67 11.09 -12.91
C MET A 263 18.22 9.63 -12.92
N GLU A 264 17.34 9.26 -12.01
CA GLU A 264 17.03 7.85 -11.73
C GLU A 264 15.69 7.41 -12.33
N VAL A 265 14.70 8.31 -12.33
CA VAL A 265 13.35 7.97 -12.79
C VAL A 265 13.30 7.59 -14.28
N PRO A 266 13.99 8.27 -15.22
CA PRO A 266 13.94 7.87 -16.63
C PRO A 266 14.37 6.41 -16.86
N ASP A 267 15.44 5.98 -16.22
CA ASP A 267 15.94 4.60 -16.31
C ASP A 267 14.97 3.59 -15.66
N LEU A 268 14.45 3.95 -14.52
CA LEU A 268 13.48 3.15 -13.78
C LEU A 268 12.17 2.94 -14.57
N MET A 269 11.71 3.98 -15.29
CA MET A 269 10.47 3.98 -16.06
C MET A 269 10.60 3.32 -17.44
N ASP A 270 11.81 3.07 -17.91
CA ASP A 270 12.04 2.40 -19.19
C ASP A 270 11.77 0.90 -19.07
N LEU A 271 10.51 0.52 -19.33
CA LEU A 271 10.08 -0.88 -19.34
C LEU A 271 10.61 -1.68 -20.53
N ASN A 272 11.19 -1.02 -21.56
CA ASN A 272 11.80 -1.72 -22.67
C ASN A 272 13.04 -2.52 -22.26
N LYS A 273 13.64 -2.17 -21.13
CA LYS A 273 14.77 -2.89 -20.55
C LYS A 273 14.39 -4.22 -19.90
N GLU A 274 13.11 -4.46 -19.65
CA GLU A 274 12.65 -5.74 -19.12
C GLU A 274 12.62 -6.79 -20.22
N PRO A 275 12.96 -8.06 -19.91
CA PRO A 275 12.81 -9.18 -20.83
C PRO A 275 11.39 -9.28 -21.39
N GLU A 276 11.24 -9.72 -22.63
CA GLU A 276 9.91 -9.86 -23.25
C GLU A 276 9.01 -10.81 -22.45
N SER A 277 9.56 -11.93 -21.96
CA SER A 277 8.83 -12.86 -21.11
C SER A 277 8.22 -12.21 -19.85
N ILE A 278 8.93 -11.26 -19.23
CA ILE A 278 8.40 -10.50 -18.09
C ILE A 278 7.25 -9.59 -18.54
N LYS A 279 7.41 -8.92 -19.67
CA LYS A 279 6.35 -8.06 -20.23
C LYS A 279 5.10 -8.87 -20.58
N GLU A 280 5.28 -10.07 -21.12
CA GLU A 280 4.19 -11.02 -21.39
C GLU A 280 3.51 -11.52 -20.11
N ASP A 281 4.29 -11.90 -19.08
CA ASP A 281 3.77 -12.31 -17.76
C ASP A 281 2.84 -11.23 -17.19
N TYR A 282 3.26 -9.96 -17.23
CA TYR A 282 2.45 -8.83 -16.75
C TYR A 282 1.35 -8.40 -17.74
N GLY A 283 1.22 -9.03 -18.90
CA GLY A 283 0.20 -8.74 -19.90
C GLY A 283 0.34 -7.36 -20.56
N LEU A 284 1.59 -6.88 -20.75
CA LEU A 284 1.84 -5.55 -21.33
C LEU A 284 1.42 -5.47 -22.79
N ASN A 285 1.41 -6.59 -23.49
CA ASN A 285 1.07 -6.71 -24.92
C ASN A 285 -0.43 -6.95 -25.14
N GLU A 286 -1.22 -7.04 -24.08
CA GLU A 286 -2.66 -7.30 -24.14
C GLU A 286 -3.46 -6.02 -23.84
N LYS A 287 -4.45 -5.73 -24.70
CA LYS A 287 -5.26 -4.50 -24.61
C LYS A 287 -5.91 -4.29 -23.22
N HIS A 288 -6.37 -5.36 -22.58
CA HIS A 288 -7.12 -5.27 -21.33
C HIS A 288 -6.22 -5.10 -20.10
N THR A 289 -5.05 -5.71 -20.11
CA THR A 289 -4.14 -5.79 -18.97
C THR A 289 -3.01 -4.77 -19.02
N SER A 290 -2.68 -4.27 -20.23
CA SER A 290 -1.49 -3.45 -20.49
C SER A 290 -1.36 -2.24 -19.53
N ALA A 291 -2.45 -1.52 -19.26
CA ALA A 291 -2.40 -0.34 -18.41
C ALA A 291 -2.03 -0.70 -16.97
N PHE A 292 -2.77 -1.64 -16.38
CA PHE A 292 -2.54 -2.09 -15.00
C PHE A 292 -1.25 -2.92 -14.90
N GLY A 293 -0.92 -3.71 -15.91
CA GLY A 293 0.31 -4.49 -15.98
C GLY A 293 1.57 -3.63 -15.95
N LYS A 294 1.58 -2.51 -16.68
CA LYS A 294 2.66 -1.52 -16.60
C LYS A 294 2.83 -0.95 -15.21
N GLN A 295 1.73 -0.65 -14.52
CA GLN A 295 1.76 -0.13 -13.15
C GLN A 295 2.26 -1.19 -12.15
N CYS A 296 1.82 -2.45 -12.27
CA CYS A 296 2.30 -3.55 -11.43
C CYS A 296 3.80 -3.81 -11.65
N LEU A 297 4.26 -3.86 -12.90
CA LEU A 297 5.68 -4.01 -13.21
C LEU A 297 6.51 -2.83 -12.68
N MET A 298 5.99 -1.61 -12.80
CA MET A 298 6.60 -0.42 -12.23
C MET A 298 6.66 -0.48 -10.70
N ALA A 299 5.60 -0.95 -10.04
CA ALA A 299 5.58 -1.10 -8.59
C ALA A 299 6.66 -2.06 -8.11
N ARG A 300 6.86 -3.20 -8.80
CA ARG A 300 7.95 -4.14 -8.51
C ARG A 300 9.32 -3.46 -8.63
N ARG A 301 9.57 -2.71 -9.72
CA ARG A 301 10.83 -1.98 -9.93
C ARG A 301 11.08 -0.91 -8.86
N LEU A 302 10.04 -0.17 -8.48
CA LEU A 302 10.12 0.84 -7.43
C LEU A 302 10.52 0.23 -6.08
N VAL A 303 9.88 -0.88 -5.70
CA VAL A 303 10.20 -1.58 -4.45
C VAL A 303 11.61 -2.18 -4.49
N GLU A 304 12.03 -2.75 -5.62
CA GLU A 304 13.38 -3.25 -5.86
C GLU A 304 14.44 -2.14 -5.69
N LYS A 305 14.09 -0.89 -6.02
CA LYS A 305 14.93 0.31 -5.80
C LYS A 305 14.77 0.95 -4.41
N GLY A 306 14.02 0.32 -3.51
CA GLY A 306 13.91 0.74 -2.11
C GLY A 306 12.78 1.75 -1.82
N VAL A 307 11.83 1.95 -2.72
CA VAL A 307 10.60 2.69 -2.43
C VAL A 307 9.76 1.91 -1.43
N ARG A 308 9.35 2.55 -0.34
CA ARG A 308 8.68 1.87 0.77
C ARG A 308 7.19 1.66 0.59
N PHE A 309 6.52 2.59 -0.06
CA PHE A 309 5.08 2.50 -0.26
C PHE A 309 4.72 2.84 -1.70
N VAL A 310 4.11 1.88 -2.39
CA VAL A 310 3.60 2.06 -3.75
C VAL A 310 2.10 1.79 -3.74
N GLN A 311 1.32 2.72 -4.25
CA GLN A 311 -0.13 2.58 -4.33
C GLN A 311 -0.60 2.70 -5.78
N ILE A 312 -1.43 1.76 -6.22
CA ILE A 312 -2.03 1.74 -7.55
C ILE A 312 -3.54 1.82 -7.41
N PHE A 313 -4.16 2.83 -7.99
CA PHE A 313 -5.61 2.95 -8.08
C PHE A 313 -6.12 2.41 -9.41
N SER A 314 -7.04 1.43 -9.33
CA SER A 314 -7.78 0.89 -10.48
C SER A 314 -9.27 1.12 -10.27
N GLY A 315 -9.87 2.00 -11.06
CA GLY A 315 -11.27 2.41 -10.92
C GLY A 315 -12.26 1.50 -11.67
N GLY A 316 -13.55 1.79 -11.47
CA GLY A 316 -14.62 1.15 -12.23
C GLY A 316 -15.24 -0.08 -11.56
N TRP A 317 -15.07 -0.25 -10.25
CA TRP A 317 -15.67 -1.37 -9.49
C TRP A 317 -17.05 -1.03 -8.93
N ASP A 318 -17.55 0.19 -9.09
CA ASP A 318 -18.87 0.64 -8.63
C ASP A 318 -20.00 0.10 -9.50
N SER A 319 -20.34 -1.19 -9.33
CA SER A 319 -21.34 -1.90 -10.14
C SER A 319 -22.72 -1.92 -9.47
N HIS A 320 -23.42 -0.81 -9.51
CA HIS A 320 -24.84 -0.73 -9.10
C HIS A 320 -25.80 -1.39 -10.10
N ASP A 321 -25.39 -1.41 -11.37
CA ASP A 321 -26.06 -2.03 -12.49
C ASP A 321 -25.04 -2.87 -13.26
N TYR A 322 -25.50 -3.91 -13.97
CA TYR A 322 -24.63 -4.71 -14.85
C TYR A 322 -23.38 -5.29 -14.16
N LEU A 323 -23.56 -5.84 -12.95
CA LEU A 323 -22.48 -6.41 -12.12
C LEU A 323 -21.59 -7.37 -12.90
N GLU A 324 -22.20 -8.32 -13.63
CA GLU A 324 -21.50 -9.30 -14.45
C GLU A 324 -20.51 -8.64 -15.41
N ARG A 325 -21.00 -7.72 -16.26
CA ARG A 325 -20.16 -7.01 -17.22
C ARG A 325 -19.08 -6.17 -16.54
N GLY A 326 -19.46 -5.44 -15.48
CA GLY A 326 -18.56 -4.54 -14.77
C GLY A 326 -17.42 -5.32 -14.11
N HIS A 327 -17.75 -6.31 -13.29
CA HIS A 327 -16.73 -7.10 -12.58
C HIS A 327 -15.91 -7.98 -13.50
N SER A 328 -16.51 -8.67 -14.50
CA SER A 328 -15.72 -9.42 -15.50
C SER A 328 -14.69 -8.56 -16.20
N SER A 329 -15.08 -7.35 -16.61
CA SER A 329 -14.15 -6.42 -17.28
C SER A 329 -13.01 -5.99 -16.36
N ARG A 330 -13.29 -5.70 -15.09
CA ARG A 330 -12.27 -5.28 -14.12
C ARG A 330 -11.37 -6.42 -13.70
N ILE A 331 -11.93 -7.58 -13.37
CA ILE A 331 -11.15 -8.78 -13.06
C ILE A 331 -10.21 -9.12 -14.21
N LYS A 332 -10.70 -9.16 -15.45
CA LYS A 332 -9.88 -9.41 -16.63
C LYS A 332 -8.71 -8.43 -16.78
N SER A 333 -8.88 -7.18 -16.33
CA SER A 333 -7.81 -6.18 -16.43
C SER A 333 -6.73 -6.32 -15.36
N VAL A 334 -7.05 -6.88 -14.19
CA VAL A 334 -6.13 -6.93 -13.04
C VAL A 334 -5.59 -8.31 -12.72
N ASP A 335 -6.29 -9.39 -13.07
CA ASP A 335 -5.97 -10.78 -12.70
C ASP A 335 -4.54 -11.19 -13.10
N LYS A 336 -4.24 -11.16 -14.40
CA LYS A 336 -2.92 -11.53 -14.92
C LYS A 336 -1.79 -10.68 -14.35
N PRO A 337 -1.89 -9.33 -14.33
CA PRO A 337 -0.86 -8.48 -13.74
C PRO A 337 -0.63 -8.71 -12.24
N MET A 338 -1.69 -8.97 -11.46
CA MET A 338 -1.56 -9.25 -10.03
C MET A 338 -0.85 -10.57 -9.79
N ALA A 339 -1.23 -11.62 -10.52
CA ALA A 339 -0.57 -12.91 -10.45
C ALA A 339 0.90 -12.81 -10.83
N ALA A 340 1.21 -12.09 -11.91
CA ALA A 340 2.59 -11.83 -12.33
C ALA A 340 3.40 -11.09 -11.26
N LEU A 341 2.82 -10.06 -10.64
CA LEU A 341 3.46 -9.32 -9.55
C LEU A 341 3.86 -10.24 -8.40
N ILE A 342 2.95 -11.10 -7.95
CA ILE A 342 3.21 -12.03 -6.85
C ILE A 342 4.30 -13.05 -7.24
N LYS A 343 4.20 -13.65 -8.43
CA LYS A 343 5.19 -14.59 -8.95
C LYS A 343 6.57 -13.95 -9.11
N ASP A 344 6.64 -12.74 -9.65
CA ASP A 344 7.91 -12.04 -9.87
C ASP A 344 8.58 -11.63 -8.55
N LEU A 345 7.81 -11.12 -7.59
CA LEU A 345 8.31 -10.84 -6.24
C LEU A 345 8.81 -12.12 -5.55
N LYS A 346 8.09 -13.25 -5.66
CA LYS A 346 8.49 -14.55 -5.11
C LYS A 346 9.79 -15.04 -5.76
N ARG A 347 9.86 -15.04 -7.09
CA ARG A 347 11.03 -15.48 -7.86
C ARG A 347 12.29 -14.68 -7.52
N ARG A 348 12.14 -13.38 -7.21
CA ARG A 348 13.24 -12.49 -6.79
C ARG A 348 13.57 -12.56 -5.30
N GLY A 349 12.89 -13.39 -4.52
CA GLY A 349 13.06 -13.45 -3.05
C GLY A 349 12.61 -12.17 -2.33
N MET A 350 11.74 -11.38 -2.94
CA MET A 350 11.26 -10.09 -2.41
C MET A 350 9.89 -10.21 -1.73
N LEU A 351 9.11 -11.25 -2.03
CA LEU A 351 7.73 -11.38 -1.53
C LEU A 351 7.69 -11.42 0.01
N ASP A 352 8.60 -12.12 0.65
CA ASP A 352 8.65 -12.24 2.12
C ASP A 352 8.84 -10.89 2.82
N SER A 353 9.45 -9.92 2.14
CA SER A 353 9.70 -8.58 2.67
C SER A 353 8.85 -7.48 2.01
N THR A 354 7.91 -7.84 1.13
CA THR A 354 7.01 -6.91 0.45
C THR A 354 5.56 -7.32 0.73
N LEU A 355 4.82 -6.47 1.41
CA LEU A 355 3.39 -6.69 1.64
C LEU A 355 2.60 -6.21 0.43
N VAL A 356 1.94 -7.13 -0.26
CA VAL A 356 1.00 -6.82 -1.35
C VAL A 356 -0.41 -6.88 -0.78
N ILE A 357 -1.21 -5.83 -1.02
CA ILE A 357 -2.58 -5.71 -0.53
C ILE A 357 -3.50 -5.39 -1.71
N TRP A 358 -4.51 -6.21 -1.96
CA TRP A 358 -5.64 -5.91 -2.81
C TRP A 358 -6.84 -5.55 -1.94
N THR A 359 -7.43 -4.39 -2.15
CA THR A 359 -8.55 -3.87 -1.34
C THR A 359 -9.36 -2.86 -2.12
N GLY A 360 -10.53 -2.51 -1.61
CA GLY A 360 -11.31 -1.34 -1.98
C GLY A 360 -11.66 -0.53 -0.74
N GLU A 361 -12.58 0.43 -0.88
CA GLU A 361 -13.01 1.30 0.21
C GLU A 361 -14.12 0.72 1.07
N PHE A 362 -14.91 -0.24 0.54
CA PHE A 362 -15.97 -1.00 1.22
C PHE A 362 -16.38 -2.21 0.37
N GLY A 363 -17.27 -3.05 0.87
CA GLY A 363 -17.85 -4.18 0.13
C GLY A 363 -19.20 -3.85 -0.52
N ARG A 364 -19.93 -4.90 -0.90
CA ARG A 364 -21.22 -4.78 -1.60
C ARG A 364 -22.33 -5.55 -0.89
N THR A 365 -23.56 -5.00 -0.96
CA THR A 365 -24.75 -5.65 -0.37
C THR A 365 -25.13 -6.92 -1.12
N PRO A 366 -25.79 -7.90 -0.44
CA PRO A 366 -26.33 -9.08 -1.09
C PRO A 366 -27.52 -8.76 -2.00
N ASP A 367 -28.12 -7.58 -1.89
CA ASP A 367 -29.28 -7.13 -2.65
C ASP A 367 -28.95 -6.00 -3.63
N ASN A 368 -29.83 -5.77 -4.60
CA ASN A 368 -29.73 -4.64 -5.51
C ASN A 368 -29.97 -3.33 -4.76
N ASN A 369 -29.21 -2.30 -5.12
CA ASN A 369 -29.51 -0.92 -4.70
C ASN A 369 -30.16 -0.23 -5.90
N ARG A 370 -31.48 -0.36 -6.00
CA ARG A 370 -32.23 0.09 -7.18
C ARG A 370 -32.04 1.57 -7.44
N ARG A 371 -31.26 1.89 -8.45
CA ARG A 371 -31.23 3.20 -9.09
C ARG A 371 -32.04 3.11 -10.38
N GLY A 372 -33.37 3.26 -10.29
CA GLY A 372 -34.24 3.65 -11.43
C GLY A 372 -34.66 2.61 -12.49
N GLY A 373 -34.24 1.36 -12.46
CA GLY A 373 -34.63 0.35 -13.46
C GLY A 373 -35.23 -0.92 -12.86
N VAL A 374 -36.11 -1.60 -13.58
CA VAL A 374 -36.82 -2.78 -13.07
C VAL A 374 -35.92 -4.01 -12.88
N TYR A 375 -34.72 -4.05 -13.50
CA TYR A 375 -33.88 -5.22 -13.55
C TYR A 375 -32.37 -4.93 -13.38
N ALA A 376 -32.03 -3.89 -12.63
CA ALA A 376 -30.62 -3.62 -12.34
C ALA A 376 -30.01 -4.75 -11.50
N LEU A 377 -29.26 -5.65 -12.14
CA LEU A 377 -28.52 -6.73 -11.49
C LEU A 377 -27.14 -6.19 -11.06
N GLY A 378 -27.14 -5.38 -10.03
CA GLY A 378 -25.96 -4.86 -9.37
C GLY A 378 -26.15 -4.86 -7.87
N ARG A 379 -25.24 -4.25 -7.12
CA ARG A 379 -25.25 -4.26 -5.66
C ARG A 379 -25.07 -2.86 -5.10
N GLY A 380 -25.65 -2.61 -3.92
CA GLY A 380 -25.42 -1.42 -3.12
C GLY A 380 -24.06 -1.47 -2.40
N HIS A 381 -23.72 -0.35 -1.75
CA HIS A 381 -22.54 -0.27 -0.88
C HIS A 381 -22.80 -1.00 0.44
N ASN A 382 -21.76 -1.65 0.96
CA ASN A 382 -21.82 -2.37 2.23
C ASN A 382 -20.60 -2.03 3.09
N ILE A 383 -20.83 -1.49 4.28
CA ILE A 383 -19.77 -1.21 5.25
C ILE A 383 -19.54 -2.37 6.21
N ASP A 384 -20.50 -3.27 6.38
CA ASP A 384 -20.48 -4.32 7.38
C ASP A 384 -19.67 -5.56 6.97
N ALA A 385 -19.33 -5.66 5.68
CA ALA A 385 -18.50 -6.75 5.15
C ALA A 385 -17.72 -6.31 3.91
N MET A 386 -16.43 -6.55 3.92
CA MET A 386 -15.54 -6.44 2.76
C MET A 386 -14.44 -7.48 2.85
N THR A 387 -13.92 -7.90 1.70
CA THR A 387 -12.83 -8.87 1.62
C THR A 387 -11.56 -8.19 1.12
N MET A 388 -10.43 -8.61 1.68
CA MET A 388 -9.10 -8.19 1.25
C MET A 388 -8.25 -9.42 0.92
N MET A 389 -7.41 -9.28 -0.09
CA MET A 389 -6.37 -10.26 -0.40
C MET A 389 -5.02 -9.68 -0.05
N LEU A 390 -4.24 -10.40 0.73
CA LEU A 390 -2.90 -10.00 1.12
C LEU A 390 -1.89 -11.08 0.70
N ALA A 391 -0.66 -10.69 0.41
CA ALA A 391 0.43 -11.63 0.14
C ALA A 391 1.77 -11.08 0.65
N GLY A 392 2.64 -11.95 1.10
CA GLY A 392 4.00 -11.58 1.53
C GLY A 392 4.06 -10.71 2.79
N GLY A 393 5.23 -10.08 3.03
CA GLY A 393 5.42 -9.10 4.10
C GLY A 393 5.06 -9.55 5.51
N GLY A 394 5.05 -10.87 5.79
CA GLY A 394 4.73 -11.43 7.11
C GLY A 394 3.25 -11.76 7.34
N VAL A 395 2.43 -11.80 6.29
CA VAL A 395 1.08 -12.37 6.38
C VAL A 395 1.12 -13.89 6.19
N LYS A 396 0.11 -14.58 6.72
CA LYS A 396 -0.06 -16.04 6.56
C LYS A 396 -0.29 -16.37 5.10
N ARG A 397 0.37 -17.42 4.61
CA ARG A 397 0.20 -17.92 3.25
C ARG A 397 -0.92 -18.97 3.20
N GLY A 398 -1.64 -19.01 2.09
CA GLY A 398 -2.71 -19.98 1.85
C GLY A 398 -3.75 -19.97 2.97
N ALA A 399 -4.16 -18.77 3.44
CA ALA A 399 -5.04 -18.66 4.61
C ALA A 399 -6.37 -18.00 4.24
N ILE A 400 -7.44 -18.51 4.83
CA ILE A 400 -8.76 -17.86 4.87
C ILE A 400 -8.99 -17.44 6.32
N VAL A 401 -9.16 -16.14 6.55
CA VAL A 401 -9.27 -15.56 7.89
C VAL A 401 -10.57 -14.77 8.01
N GLY A 402 -11.36 -15.08 9.04
CA GLY A 402 -12.67 -14.51 9.24
C GLY A 402 -13.73 -15.08 8.29
N ALA A 403 -14.97 -14.74 8.56
CA ALA A 403 -16.12 -15.15 7.76
C ALA A 403 -17.16 -14.03 7.71
N THR A 404 -18.00 -14.08 6.69
CA THR A 404 -19.26 -13.32 6.63
C THR A 404 -20.45 -14.25 6.81
N ASP A 405 -21.63 -13.70 7.03
CA ASP A 405 -22.86 -14.49 7.12
C ASP A 405 -23.19 -15.21 5.81
N ASP A 406 -24.22 -16.06 5.83
CA ASP A 406 -24.62 -16.95 4.72
C ASP A 406 -24.92 -16.23 3.40
N ILE A 407 -25.15 -14.93 3.44
CA ILE A 407 -25.46 -14.10 2.27
C ILE A 407 -24.43 -12.99 2.02
N GLY A 408 -23.34 -12.94 2.81
CA GLY A 408 -22.29 -11.94 2.66
C GLY A 408 -22.72 -10.52 3.08
N SER A 409 -23.73 -10.40 3.95
CA SER A 409 -24.25 -9.11 4.39
C SER A 409 -23.41 -8.44 5.45
N LYS A 410 -22.81 -9.22 6.37
CA LYS A 410 -21.97 -8.72 7.46
C LYS A 410 -20.87 -9.71 7.80
N ALA A 411 -19.75 -9.19 8.26
CA ALA A 411 -18.68 -9.98 8.86
C ALA A 411 -19.14 -10.57 10.20
N THR A 412 -18.82 -11.84 10.46
CA THR A 412 -19.24 -12.59 11.64
C THR A 412 -18.10 -13.15 12.46
N GLU A 413 -16.92 -13.34 11.85
CA GLU A 413 -15.74 -13.89 12.50
C GLU A 413 -14.50 -13.00 12.25
N ILE A 414 -13.64 -12.87 13.26
CA ILE A 414 -12.40 -12.07 13.19
C ILE A 414 -12.71 -10.67 12.64
N VAL A 415 -13.72 -10.02 13.24
CA VAL A 415 -14.26 -8.75 12.74
C VAL A 415 -13.41 -7.59 13.25
N HIS A 416 -12.90 -6.80 12.30
CA HIS A 416 -12.07 -5.63 12.59
C HIS A 416 -12.43 -4.43 11.70
N PRO A 417 -12.44 -3.22 12.26
CA PRO A 417 -12.56 -2.00 11.46
C PRO A 417 -11.26 -1.71 10.67
N ILE A 418 -11.35 -0.87 9.66
CA ILE A 418 -10.21 -0.45 8.81
C ILE A 418 -9.01 0.06 9.64
N ARG A 419 -9.25 0.73 10.78
CA ARG A 419 -8.15 1.22 11.63
C ARG A 419 -7.23 0.10 12.14
N ASP A 420 -7.77 -1.11 12.37
CA ASP A 420 -6.98 -2.27 12.79
C ASP A 420 -6.11 -2.80 11.64
N LEU A 421 -6.60 -2.69 10.40
CA LEU A 421 -5.76 -2.93 9.21
C LEU A 421 -4.61 -1.93 9.13
N HIS A 422 -4.86 -0.64 9.36
CA HIS A 422 -3.81 0.38 9.39
C HIS A 422 -2.73 0.05 10.44
N VAL A 423 -3.14 -0.28 11.66
CA VAL A 423 -2.23 -0.70 12.73
C VAL A 423 -1.46 -1.95 12.35
N THR A 424 -2.11 -2.91 11.68
CA THR A 424 -1.47 -4.14 11.21
C THR A 424 -0.41 -3.87 10.13
N ILE A 425 -0.70 -3.01 9.16
CA ILE A 425 0.27 -2.61 8.13
C ILE A 425 1.48 -1.92 8.75
N LEU A 426 1.25 -0.97 9.68
CA LEU A 426 2.34 -0.30 10.41
C LEU A 426 3.16 -1.31 11.21
N HIS A 427 2.50 -2.23 11.92
CA HIS A 427 3.17 -3.28 12.69
C HIS A 427 4.05 -4.18 11.81
N LEU A 428 3.55 -4.64 10.68
CA LEU A 428 4.35 -5.45 9.75
C LEU A 428 5.59 -4.71 9.24
N LEU A 429 5.53 -3.38 9.12
CA LEU A 429 6.65 -2.50 8.78
C LEU A 429 7.56 -2.17 9.97
N GLY A 430 7.29 -2.73 11.16
CA GLY A 430 8.08 -2.48 12.37
C GLY A 430 7.76 -1.13 13.04
N LEU A 431 6.59 -0.57 12.81
CA LEU A 431 6.10 0.67 13.40
C LEU A 431 4.99 0.39 14.43
N ASP A 432 5.00 1.13 15.52
CA ASP A 432 3.97 1.13 16.56
C ASP A 432 3.10 2.38 16.39
N ASP A 433 1.83 2.20 16.04
CA ASP A 433 0.89 3.29 15.79
C ASP A 433 0.77 4.24 17.01
N ASN A 434 0.81 3.73 18.23
CA ASN A 434 0.72 4.54 19.44
C ASN A 434 1.99 5.37 19.73
N LYS A 435 3.12 5.00 19.14
CA LYS A 435 4.40 5.73 19.24
C LYS A 435 4.67 6.60 18.03
N LEU A 436 4.11 6.24 16.87
CA LEU A 436 4.24 6.98 15.63
C LEU A 436 3.26 8.16 15.63
N THR A 437 3.57 9.19 16.38
CA THR A 437 2.70 10.34 16.57
C THR A 437 3.31 11.64 16.05
N TYR A 438 2.46 12.61 15.73
CA TYR A 438 2.84 13.96 15.34
C TYR A 438 1.99 14.98 16.10
N PHE A 439 2.63 15.99 16.72
CA PHE A 439 1.90 17.03 17.44
C PHE A 439 1.30 18.05 16.45
N HIS A 440 -0.03 18.14 16.41
CA HIS A 440 -0.75 19.07 15.55
C HIS A 440 -2.08 19.47 16.16
N GLY A 441 -2.42 20.77 16.07
CA GLY A 441 -3.68 21.29 16.60
C GLY A 441 -3.88 21.03 18.10
N GLY A 442 -2.81 21.17 18.89
CA GLY A 442 -2.87 21.04 20.37
C GLY A 442 -2.86 19.60 20.90
N ARG A 443 -2.73 18.58 20.03
CA ARG A 443 -2.68 17.16 20.47
C ARG A 443 -1.73 16.33 19.61
N TYR A 444 -1.29 15.20 20.16
CA TYR A 444 -0.61 14.16 19.38
C TYR A 444 -1.63 13.42 18.53
N LYS A 445 -1.35 13.29 17.25
CA LYS A 445 -2.17 12.57 16.27
C LYS A 445 -1.43 11.33 15.76
N GLN A 446 -2.17 10.29 15.40
CA GLN A 446 -1.69 9.02 14.85
C GLN A 446 -2.59 8.57 13.71
N LEU A 447 -2.17 7.58 12.90
CA LEU A 447 -2.92 7.13 11.72
C LEU A 447 -4.29 6.56 12.11
N SER A 448 -4.38 5.72 13.13
CA SER A 448 -5.63 5.10 13.56
C SER A 448 -6.64 6.05 14.20
N GLN A 449 -6.29 7.33 14.39
CA GLN A 449 -7.06 8.38 15.08
C GLN A 449 -7.31 8.14 16.56
N PHE A 450 -7.75 6.94 16.95
CA PHE A 450 -8.18 6.60 18.31
C PHE A 450 -7.52 5.31 18.84
N GLY A 451 -6.45 4.85 18.21
CA GLY A 451 -5.85 3.56 18.47
C GLY A 451 -6.57 2.42 17.75
N GLY A 452 -5.91 1.32 17.65
CA GLY A 452 -6.39 0.08 17.05
C GLY A 452 -5.53 -1.09 17.51
N GLN A 453 -5.82 -2.27 17.00
CA GLN A 453 -5.10 -3.48 17.36
C GLN A 453 -4.57 -4.21 16.10
N VAL A 454 -3.49 -4.95 16.28
CA VAL A 454 -2.95 -5.80 15.22
C VAL A 454 -3.89 -6.99 15.00
N ILE A 455 -4.29 -7.23 13.76
CA ILE A 455 -5.06 -8.41 13.35
C ILE A 455 -4.10 -9.61 13.33
N LYS A 456 -3.89 -10.24 14.47
CA LYS A 456 -2.93 -11.34 14.64
C LYS A 456 -3.26 -12.56 13.78
N ASP A 457 -4.54 -12.73 13.45
CA ASP A 457 -5.02 -13.87 12.69
C ASP A 457 -4.53 -13.87 11.25
N ILE A 458 -4.21 -12.70 10.66
CA ILE A 458 -3.63 -12.60 9.32
C ILE A 458 -2.10 -12.58 9.34
N THR A 459 -1.46 -12.41 10.50
CA THR A 459 0.01 -12.30 10.60
C THR A 459 0.65 -13.61 11.02
N VAL A 460 1.89 -13.83 10.58
CA VAL A 460 2.69 -14.97 11.05
C VAL A 460 3.19 -14.70 12.47
N SER A 461 2.77 -15.52 13.43
CA SER A 461 3.28 -15.46 14.80
C SER A 461 4.63 -16.15 14.88
N TYR A 462 5.66 -15.45 15.35
CA TYR A 462 6.92 -16.08 15.74
C TYR A 462 6.79 -16.69 17.14
N THR A 463 6.25 -17.90 17.22
CA THR A 463 6.45 -18.76 18.39
C THR A 463 7.35 -19.91 17.97
N HIS A 464 8.61 -19.86 18.42
CA HIS A 464 9.55 -20.97 18.47
C HIS A 464 10.08 -21.60 17.17
N LEU A 465 11.05 -20.95 16.53
CA LEU A 465 12.07 -21.65 15.75
C LEU A 465 13.46 -21.67 16.45
N ARG A 466 13.55 -21.30 17.73
CA ARG A 466 14.82 -21.46 18.49
C ARG A 466 14.97 -22.82 19.20
N ALA A 467 13.99 -23.70 19.09
CA ALA A 467 14.05 -24.99 19.81
C ALA A 467 14.71 -26.13 19.00
N HIS A 468 14.95 -25.96 17.70
CA HIS A 468 15.54 -27.02 16.90
C HIS A 468 17.04 -26.87 16.56
N GLU A 469 17.61 -25.67 16.67
CA GLU A 469 19.05 -25.50 16.44
C GLU A 469 19.92 -25.89 17.64
N THR A 470 19.37 -25.89 18.87
CA THR A 470 20.13 -26.27 20.08
C THR A 470 20.25 -27.78 20.31
N ARG A 471 19.60 -28.61 19.52
CA ARG A 471 19.67 -30.07 19.70
C ARG A 471 20.76 -30.75 18.87
N HIS A 472 21.23 -30.15 17.80
CA HIS A 472 22.32 -30.69 16.98
C HIS A 472 23.71 -30.39 17.55
N ASP A 473 23.92 -29.25 18.18
CA ASP A 473 25.23 -28.90 18.76
C ASP A 473 25.56 -29.66 20.06
N LEU A 474 24.55 -30.15 20.78
CA LEU A 474 24.77 -30.98 21.99
C LEU A 474 25.12 -32.43 21.67
N VAL A 475 24.71 -32.95 20.53
CA VAL A 475 25.05 -34.33 20.11
C VAL A 475 26.48 -34.39 19.57
N CYS A 476 26.99 -33.34 18.93
CA CYS A 476 28.37 -33.30 18.46
C CYS A 476 29.39 -33.14 19.56
N ARG A 477 29.05 -32.54 20.72
CA ARG A 477 29.99 -32.41 21.86
C ARG A 477 30.14 -33.71 22.67
N LEU A 478 29.11 -34.55 22.71
CA LEU A 478 29.16 -35.86 23.43
C LEU A 478 29.89 -36.95 22.68
N LEU A 479 30.23 -36.77 21.40
CA LEU A 479 30.97 -37.73 20.58
C LEU A 479 32.46 -37.46 20.45
N LEU A 480 32.95 -36.34 21.07
CA LEU A 480 34.36 -35.93 21.06
C LEU A 480 35.07 -36.17 22.42
N GLU A 481 34.37 -36.70 23.43
CA GLU A 481 34.92 -37.09 24.75
C GLU A 481 34.82 -38.61 25.00
N LYS A 482 35.23 -39.43 24.02
CA LYS A 482 35.54 -40.84 24.22
C LYS A 482 36.78 -41.21 23.41
#